data_9885e29962292fe817b9a7090975bb3a
#
_entry.id   9885e29962292fe817b9a7090975bb3a
#
_cell.length_a   1.000
_cell.length_b   1.000
_cell.length_c   1.000
_cell.angle_alpha   90.00
_cell.angle_beta   90.00
_cell.angle_gamma   90.00
#
_symmetry.space_group_name_H-M   'P 1'
#
loop_
_entity.id
_entity.type
_entity.pdbx_description
1 polymer ?
#
loop_
_entity_poly.entity_id
_entity_poly.type
_entity_poly.pdbx_seq_one_letter_code
_entity_poly.pdbx_strand_id
1 'polypeptide(L)'
;MFALKLFGGLSLESDDAPIGPGAQQRRRLTLLALLALADERGVSRDRVQAHLWPESSSANARHALDQLLYSSRRELGSDSIFTTTTALRLNPSVVRPDLWLFDSAIRAGDWQQAVDLYAGPLLDGVHLVPSVELEQLVDAERTRREHDYHHALESLARLATAEGRNAESIHWWRRRASSEPLSASVTLELMRVLASAGDRPAAIQHARVYQRLVRETLEIEPDPSVETFAQSIAATPIASASITAAPLSPSTLAPSPVESDSDPRPRRAPRLRSIGIAAAFTVAAAFLPFLRSTSSGRSLTDAPATSNARMPDTEAQALYLRGRAAWNKRTRDGLDQSVVLYRRATDRDPLYAAAYTGLAESYAMLGYFGFAPPDAMFPKARAAALRALELDPTDGEAYAALGQVLASEHRWADAEKAYRRGIALTPNSATLHQWYGLLLSYVGRAHEAAVETAQASRLDPLSVQINNMYGMMLYYDGDLAGALRQYERTVVDEPDSAWVRQNPWVLANFARVAAAAGRYDQALRLVNRALLVVPNSPRARFDLATVYVFKGDTAAAEAAFAPADRSDPQYPTDRAFLYAVLGDIPNAYRWVDRVHDWPLPALVTLTNERLLARFRVDPRYERLLKKLSIK
;
A
#
# COMPACT_ATOMS: atom_id res chain seq x y z
N MET A 1 -16.44 10.99 -16.71
CA MET A 1 -17.11 9.78 -16.17
C MET A 1 -16.36 9.34 -14.93
N PHE A 2 -17.01 8.64 -13.95
CA PHE A 2 -16.34 8.18 -12.74
C PHE A 2 -16.15 6.67 -12.76
N ALA A 3 -14.93 6.18 -12.58
CA ALA A 3 -14.60 4.78 -12.37
C ALA A 3 -14.57 4.49 -10.87
N LEU A 4 -15.43 3.59 -10.39
CA LEU A 4 -15.44 3.13 -9.00
C LEU A 4 -14.68 1.80 -8.94
N LYS A 5 -13.53 1.80 -8.30
CA LYS A 5 -12.69 0.62 -8.07
C LYS A 5 -13.12 -0.07 -6.79
N LEU A 6 -13.41 -1.35 -6.88
CA LEU A 6 -13.85 -2.21 -5.79
C LEU A 6 -12.95 -3.43 -5.61
N PHE A 7 -12.23 -3.85 -6.66
CA PHE A 7 -11.26 -4.94 -6.58
C PHE A 7 -9.90 -4.45 -6.11
N GLY A 8 -9.35 -5.09 -5.07
CA GLY A 8 -8.06 -4.72 -4.45
C GLY A 8 -8.10 -3.46 -3.61
N GLY A 9 -9.31 -2.95 -3.26
CA GLY A 9 -9.49 -1.74 -2.45
C GLY A 9 -10.79 -1.00 -2.74
N LEU A 10 -10.86 0.29 -2.35
CA LEU A 10 -12.01 1.14 -2.63
C LEU A 10 -11.54 2.55 -2.99
N SER A 11 -11.70 2.93 -4.25
CA SER A 11 -11.39 4.27 -4.73
C SER A 11 -12.35 4.73 -5.81
N LEU A 12 -12.42 6.05 -6.01
CA LEU A 12 -13.16 6.67 -7.09
C LEU A 12 -12.19 7.50 -7.93
N GLU A 13 -12.19 7.27 -9.23
CA GLU A 13 -11.35 7.95 -10.21
C GLU A 13 -12.22 8.70 -11.22
N SER A 14 -11.69 9.74 -11.85
CA SER A 14 -12.37 10.49 -12.91
C SER A 14 -11.48 10.60 -14.13
N ASP A 15 -12.07 10.41 -15.32
CA ASP A 15 -11.37 10.54 -16.60
C ASP A 15 -11.04 12.00 -16.93
N ASP A 16 -11.80 12.98 -16.40
CA ASP A 16 -11.80 14.35 -16.89
C ASP A 16 -11.05 15.34 -15.97
N ALA A 17 -10.94 15.06 -14.67
CA ALA A 17 -10.28 15.96 -13.72
C ALA A 17 -9.91 15.25 -12.41
N PRO A 18 -8.91 15.73 -11.67
CA PRO A 18 -8.61 15.19 -10.34
C PRO A 18 -9.82 15.37 -9.41
N ILE A 19 -10.23 14.27 -8.80
CA ILE A 19 -11.36 14.24 -7.87
C ILE A 19 -10.97 14.96 -6.57
N GLY A 20 -11.79 15.92 -6.16
CA GLY A 20 -11.58 16.64 -4.92
C GLY A 20 -11.61 15.72 -3.69
N PRO A 21 -10.90 16.09 -2.60
CA PRO A 21 -10.80 15.27 -1.40
C PRO A 21 -12.16 14.96 -0.74
N GLY A 22 -13.17 15.81 -0.97
CA GLY A 22 -14.53 15.58 -0.51
C GLY A 22 -15.18 14.35 -1.13
N ALA A 23 -14.86 14.04 -2.39
CA ALA A 23 -15.43 12.89 -3.09
C ALA A 23 -14.89 11.55 -2.56
N GLN A 24 -13.71 11.56 -1.95
CA GLN A 24 -13.05 10.38 -1.35
C GLN A 24 -13.46 10.14 0.13
N GLN A 25 -14.48 10.81 0.62
CA GLN A 25 -14.95 10.61 1.99
C GLN A 25 -15.46 9.18 2.21
N ARG A 26 -15.01 8.51 3.27
CA ARG A 26 -15.26 7.09 3.55
C ARG A 26 -16.75 6.70 3.48
N ARG A 27 -17.64 7.44 4.14
CA ARG A 27 -19.09 7.15 4.09
C ARG A 27 -19.67 7.26 2.69
N ARG A 28 -19.16 8.18 1.86
CA ARG A 28 -19.57 8.32 0.47
C ARG A 28 -19.11 7.12 -0.35
N LEU A 29 -17.84 6.73 -0.22
CA LEU A 29 -17.31 5.54 -0.88
C LEU A 29 -18.06 4.28 -0.43
N THR A 30 -18.38 4.16 0.88
CA THR A 30 -19.20 3.04 1.39
C THR A 30 -20.60 3.04 0.78
N LEU A 31 -21.23 4.20 0.64
CA LEU A 31 -22.53 4.30 -0.05
C LEU A 31 -22.42 3.85 -1.51
N LEU A 32 -21.42 4.35 -2.24
CA LEU A 32 -21.19 3.96 -3.64
C LEU A 32 -20.92 2.46 -3.77
N ALA A 33 -20.10 1.88 -2.89
CA ALA A 33 -19.83 0.45 -2.85
C ALA A 33 -21.09 -0.38 -2.56
N LEU A 34 -21.89 0.01 -1.57
CA LEU A 34 -23.15 -0.64 -1.23
C LEU A 34 -24.12 -0.66 -2.42
N LEU A 35 -24.22 0.47 -3.13
CA LEU A 35 -25.08 0.58 -4.30
C LEU A 35 -24.54 -0.20 -5.50
N ALA A 36 -23.22 -0.27 -5.67
CA ALA A 36 -22.58 -1.09 -6.70
C ALA A 36 -22.81 -2.59 -6.46
N LEU A 37 -22.75 -3.04 -5.19
CA LEU A 37 -23.05 -4.43 -4.81
C LEU A 37 -24.51 -4.83 -5.06
N ALA A 38 -25.42 -3.87 -4.94
CA ALA A 38 -26.86 -4.11 -5.17
C ALA A 38 -27.27 -4.10 -6.65
N ASP A 39 -26.36 -3.70 -7.55
CA ASP A 39 -26.53 -3.68 -9.00
C ASP A 39 -27.83 -2.92 -9.42
N GLU A 40 -28.49 -3.39 -10.45
CA GLU A 40 -29.74 -2.80 -10.97
C GLU A 40 -30.92 -2.89 -9.97
N ARG A 41 -30.85 -3.74 -8.96
CA ARG A 41 -31.90 -3.87 -7.95
C ARG A 41 -31.98 -2.62 -7.06
N GLY A 42 -30.82 -2.00 -6.78
CA GLY A 42 -30.72 -0.87 -5.86
C GLY A 42 -30.98 -1.25 -4.42
N VAL A 43 -30.89 -0.26 -3.53
CA VAL A 43 -31.10 -0.43 -2.08
C VAL A 43 -32.16 0.54 -1.61
N SER A 44 -33.12 0.07 -0.79
CA SER A 44 -34.11 0.97 -0.19
C SER A 44 -33.42 1.97 0.75
N ARG A 45 -33.97 3.18 0.88
CA ARG A 45 -33.39 4.22 1.73
C ARG A 45 -33.27 3.75 3.18
N ASP A 46 -34.26 3.03 3.69
CA ASP A 46 -34.24 2.50 5.06
C ASP A 46 -33.09 1.48 5.27
N ARG A 47 -32.86 0.64 4.27
CA ARG A 47 -31.75 -0.34 4.32
C ARG A 47 -30.38 0.34 4.24
N VAL A 48 -30.25 1.39 3.42
CA VAL A 48 -29.03 2.23 3.39
C VAL A 48 -28.79 2.88 4.75
N GLN A 49 -29.85 3.41 5.38
CA GLN A 49 -29.77 4.03 6.71
C GLN A 49 -29.33 2.99 7.76
N ALA A 50 -29.93 1.79 7.77
CA ALA A 50 -29.58 0.72 8.68
C ALA A 50 -28.12 0.28 8.55
N HIS A 51 -27.58 0.22 7.31
CA HIS A 51 -26.19 -0.16 7.09
C HIS A 51 -25.19 0.95 7.43
N LEU A 52 -25.50 2.21 7.12
CA LEU A 52 -24.55 3.32 7.30
C LEU A 52 -24.64 4.00 8.68
N TRP A 53 -25.78 3.87 9.36
CA TRP A 53 -26.03 4.46 10.68
C TRP A 53 -26.85 3.53 11.59
N PRO A 54 -26.35 2.31 11.89
CA PRO A 54 -27.10 1.30 12.63
C PRO A 54 -27.51 1.75 14.05
N GLU A 55 -26.70 2.61 14.67
CA GLU A 55 -26.92 3.10 16.04
C GLU A 55 -27.73 4.42 16.11
N SER A 56 -28.10 4.99 14.96
CA SER A 56 -28.80 6.28 14.92
C SER A 56 -30.32 6.12 14.93
N SER A 57 -31.03 7.08 15.55
CA SER A 57 -32.48 7.13 15.38
C SER A 57 -32.87 7.28 13.91
N SER A 58 -34.00 6.72 13.51
CA SER A 58 -34.46 6.75 12.11
C SER A 58 -34.59 8.18 11.54
N ALA A 59 -34.91 9.16 12.35
CA ALA A 59 -34.97 10.57 11.95
C ALA A 59 -33.56 11.12 11.66
N ASN A 60 -32.59 10.87 12.52
CA ASN A 60 -31.22 11.32 12.36
C ASN A 60 -30.53 10.59 11.18
N ALA A 61 -30.73 9.29 11.03
CA ALA A 61 -30.22 8.52 9.91
C ALA A 61 -30.75 9.01 8.56
N ARG A 62 -32.05 9.36 8.50
CA ARG A 62 -32.68 9.96 7.30
C ARG A 62 -32.04 11.29 6.93
N HIS A 63 -31.89 12.19 7.90
CA HIS A 63 -31.27 13.50 7.67
C HIS A 63 -29.79 13.33 7.22
N ALA A 64 -29.04 12.44 7.86
CA ALA A 64 -27.66 12.15 7.51
C ALA A 64 -27.53 11.57 6.09
N LEU A 65 -28.44 10.69 5.67
CA LEU A 65 -28.49 10.17 4.30
C LEU A 65 -28.77 11.28 3.28
N ASP A 66 -29.74 12.16 3.55
CA ASP A 66 -30.06 13.26 2.65
C ASP A 66 -28.88 14.23 2.49
N GLN A 67 -28.18 14.55 3.57
CA GLN A 67 -26.94 15.33 3.53
C GLN A 67 -25.83 14.64 2.74
N LEU A 68 -25.65 13.31 2.92
CA LEU A 68 -24.66 12.54 2.19
C LEU A 68 -24.95 12.51 0.68
N LEU A 69 -26.20 12.32 0.29
CA LEU A 69 -26.63 12.35 -1.11
C LEU A 69 -26.42 13.74 -1.74
N TYR A 70 -26.83 14.79 -1.02
CA TYR A 70 -26.63 16.17 -1.47
C TYR A 70 -25.15 16.51 -1.64
N SER A 71 -24.34 16.23 -0.60
CA SER A 71 -22.90 16.49 -0.66
C SER A 71 -22.21 15.66 -1.75
N SER A 72 -22.66 14.43 -2.01
CA SER A 72 -22.11 13.59 -3.07
C SER A 72 -22.36 14.18 -4.46
N ARG A 73 -23.59 14.68 -4.72
CA ARG A 73 -23.91 15.35 -5.99
C ARG A 73 -23.08 16.60 -6.20
N ARG A 74 -22.94 17.42 -5.17
CA ARG A 74 -22.15 18.67 -5.22
C ARG A 74 -20.67 18.42 -5.47
N GLU A 75 -20.06 17.47 -4.75
CA GLU A 75 -18.62 17.19 -4.84
C GLU A 75 -18.23 16.48 -6.14
N LEU A 76 -19.13 15.68 -6.68
CA LEU A 76 -18.91 15.00 -7.96
C LEU A 76 -19.47 15.81 -9.15
N GLY A 77 -20.02 16.99 -8.91
CA GLY A 77 -20.45 17.90 -9.97
C GLY A 77 -21.58 17.35 -10.87
N SER A 78 -22.37 16.39 -10.38
CA SER A 78 -23.44 15.78 -11.15
C SER A 78 -24.66 15.45 -10.30
N ASP A 79 -25.81 16.02 -10.67
CA ASP A 79 -27.09 15.73 -10.02
C ASP A 79 -27.63 14.33 -10.35
N SER A 80 -27.13 13.72 -11.43
CA SER A 80 -27.61 12.45 -11.96
C SER A 80 -26.84 11.22 -11.48
N ILE A 81 -25.93 11.34 -10.48
CA ILE A 81 -25.16 10.21 -9.92
C ILE A 81 -26.07 9.10 -9.40
N PHE A 82 -27.15 9.48 -8.73
CA PHE A 82 -28.12 8.56 -8.17
C PHE A 82 -29.44 8.65 -8.91
N THR A 83 -29.98 7.50 -9.29
CA THR A 83 -31.35 7.37 -9.77
C THR A 83 -32.23 6.93 -8.60
N THR A 84 -33.35 7.64 -8.40
CA THR A 84 -34.29 7.37 -7.30
C THR A 84 -35.68 7.11 -7.86
N THR A 85 -36.14 5.86 -7.71
CA THR A 85 -37.55 5.51 -7.81
C THR A 85 -38.00 5.06 -6.42
N THR A 86 -38.15 3.79 -6.18
CA THR A 86 -38.42 3.20 -4.86
C THR A 86 -37.14 2.80 -4.13
N ALA A 87 -36.03 2.58 -4.87
CA ALA A 87 -34.71 2.23 -4.36
C ALA A 87 -33.66 3.19 -4.90
N LEU A 88 -32.61 3.44 -4.10
CA LEU A 88 -31.45 4.22 -4.48
C LEU A 88 -30.52 3.34 -5.34
N ARG A 89 -30.09 3.86 -6.49
CA ARG A 89 -29.20 3.18 -7.45
C ARG A 89 -28.14 4.11 -7.97
N LEU A 90 -27.01 3.56 -8.38
CA LEU A 90 -26.01 4.30 -9.17
C LEU A 90 -26.51 4.47 -10.61
N ASN A 91 -26.20 5.60 -11.21
CA ASN A 91 -26.42 5.84 -12.61
C ASN A 91 -25.23 5.30 -13.43
N PRO A 92 -25.39 4.22 -14.23
CA PRO A 92 -24.28 3.62 -14.97
C PRO A 92 -23.65 4.55 -16.03
N SER A 93 -24.39 5.59 -16.46
CA SER A 93 -23.86 6.61 -17.37
C SER A 93 -22.92 7.60 -16.70
N VAL A 94 -22.90 7.66 -15.37
CA VAL A 94 -22.09 8.61 -14.57
C VAL A 94 -21.01 7.89 -13.77
N VAL A 95 -21.38 6.79 -13.08
CA VAL A 95 -20.46 5.99 -12.26
C VAL A 95 -20.41 4.57 -12.81
N ARG A 96 -19.21 4.11 -13.09
CA ARG A 96 -18.96 2.77 -13.65
C ARG A 96 -18.10 1.95 -12.66
N PRO A 97 -18.71 1.08 -11.85
CA PRO A 97 -17.99 0.15 -11.00
C PRO A 97 -17.23 -0.92 -11.82
N ASP A 98 -15.99 -1.22 -11.45
CA ASP A 98 -15.22 -2.34 -12.02
C ASP A 98 -15.89 -3.69 -11.77
N LEU A 99 -16.63 -3.83 -10.66
CA LEU A 99 -17.47 -4.98 -10.34
C LEU A 99 -18.50 -5.29 -11.45
N TRP A 100 -19.17 -4.27 -11.99
CA TRP A 100 -20.16 -4.47 -13.05
C TRP A 100 -19.52 -4.87 -14.38
N LEU A 101 -18.32 -4.32 -14.66
CA LEU A 101 -17.53 -4.72 -15.83
C LEU A 101 -17.07 -6.16 -15.71
N PHE A 102 -16.60 -6.57 -14.53
CA PHE A 102 -16.23 -7.95 -14.22
C PHE A 102 -17.42 -8.90 -14.40
N ASP A 103 -18.56 -8.60 -13.78
CA ASP A 103 -19.77 -9.43 -13.91
C ASP A 103 -20.27 -9.51 -15.36
N SER A 104 -20.07 -8.45 -16.14
CA SER A 104 -20.38 -8.46 -17.59
C SER A 104 -19.42 -9.35 -18.38
N ALA A 105 -18.12 -9.27 -18.09
CA ALA A 105 -17.09 -10.10 -18.71
C ALA A 105 -17.31 -11.60 -18.40
N ILE A 106 -17.61 -11.94 -17.15
CA ILE A 106 -17.96 -13.32 -16.73
C ILE A 106 -19.17 -13.84 -17.52
N ARG A 107 -20.24 -13.05 -17.61
CA ARG A 107 -21.45 -13.44 -18.35
C ARG A 107 -21.21 -13.59 -19.86
N ALA A 108 -20.31 -12.80 -20.43
CA ALA A 108 -19.94 -12.85 -21.84
C ALA A 108 -18.93 -13.97 -22.15
N GLY A 109 -18.33 -14.60 -21.16
CA GLY A 109 -17.22 -15.54 -21.34
C GLY A 109 -15.90 -14.88 -21.75
N ASP A 110 -15.78 -13.56 -21.55
CA ASP A 110 -14.52 -12.82 -21.77
C ASP A 110 -13.63 -12.98 -20.53
N TRP A 111 -13.03 -14.16 -20.46
CA TRP A 111 -12.21 -14.56 -19.30
C TRP A 111 -10.97 -13.68 -19.13
N GLN A 112 -10.38 -13.21 -20.24
CA GLN A 112 -9.22 -12.33 -20.18
C GLN A 112 -9.57 -10.99 -19.53
N GLN A 113 -10.66 -10.35 -20.00
CA GLN A 113 -11.13 -9.10 -19.43
C GLN A 113 -11.53 -9.27 -17.94
N ALA A 114 -12.17 -10.38 -17.58
CA ALA A 114 -12.51 -10.67 -16.20
C ALA A 114 -11.26 -10.77 -15.31
N VAL A 115 -10.22 -11.47 -15.76
CA VAL A 115 -8.96 -11.61 -15.02
C VAL A 115 -8.19 -10.29 -14.90
N ASP A 116 -8.24 -9.44 -15.92
CA ASP A 116 -7.58 -8.13 -15.94
C ASP A 116 -8.26 -7.11 -15.01
N LEU A 117 -9.58 -7.22 -14.83
CA LEU A 117 -10.36 -6.38 -13.93
C LEU A 117 -10.19 -6.77 -12.46
N TYR A 118 -9.86 -8.03 -12.16
CA TYR A 118 -9.70 -8.52 -10.79
C TYR A 118 -8.32 -8.15 -10.23
N ALA A 119 -8.20 -6.93 -9.71
CA ALA A 119 -6.94 -6.43 -9.13
C ALA A 119 -6.63 -7.03 -7.73
N GLY A 120 -7.57 -7.74 -7.12
CA GLY A 120 -7.48 -8.35 -5.79
C GLY A 120 -8.86 -8.65 -5.22
N PRO A 121 -8.97 -9.16 -3.99
CA PRO A 121 -10.25 -9.42 -3.35
C PRO A 121 -11.17 -8.19 -3.35
N LEU A 122 -12.46 -8.42 -3.45
CA LEU A 122 -13.47 -7.35 -3.43
C LEU A 122 -13.37 -6.58 -2.10
N LEU A 123 -13.18 -5.25 -2.18
CA LEU A 123 -13.03 -4.36 -1.01
C LEU A 123 -11.91 -4.82 -0.06
N ASP A 124 -10.77 -5.24 -0.60
CA ASP A 124 -9.63 -5.72 0.18
C ASP A 124 -9.10 -4.60 1.09
N GLY A 125 -8.89 -4.95 2.38
CA GLY A 125 -8.44 -4.00 3.40
C GLY A 125 -9.44 -2.89 3.74
N VAL A 126 -10.65 -2.90 3.17
CA VAL A 126 -11.70 -1.92 3.43
C VAL A 126 -12.62 -2.41 4.52
N HIS A 127 -12.50 -1.82 5.71
CA HIS A 127 -13.52 -1.99 6.75
C HIS A 127 -14.65 -1.01 6.48
N LEU A 128 -15.73 -1.50 5.90
CA LEU A 128 -16.97 -0.75 5.77
C LEU A 128 -17.56 -0.51 7.16
N VAL A 129 -18.37 0.55 7.32
CA VAL A 129 -18.98 0.96 8.60
C VAL A 129 -19.64 -0.23 9.33
N PRO A 130 -19.70 -0.24 10.70
CA PRO A 130 -20.00 -1.41 11.53
C PRO A 130 -21.47 -1.84 11.49
N SER A 131 -21.92 -2.38 10.37
CA SER A 131 -23.12 -3.21 10.32
C SER A 131 -22.67 -4.63 10.02
N VAL A 132 -22.94 -5.54 10.94
CA VAL A 132 -22.64 -6.98 10.81
C VAL A 132 -23.26 -7.55 9.52
N GLU A 133 -24.46 -7.09 9.17
CA GLU A 133 -25.14 -7.50 7.95
C GLU A 133 -24.43 -7.04 6.69
N LEU A 134 -23.85 -5.83 6.69
CA LEU A 134 -23.06 -5.33 5.54
C LEU A 134 -21.74 -6.09 5.40
N GLU A 135 -21.06 -6.41 6.49
CA GLU A 135 -19.85 -7.23 6.48
C GLU A 135 -20.16 -8.63 5.92
N GLN A 136 -21.23 -9.26 6.38
CA GLN A 136 -21.67 -10.56 5.85
C GLN A 136 -22.01 -10.51 4.36
N LEU A 137 -22.68 -9.43 3.91
CA LEU A 137 -22.97 -9.23 2.49
C LEU A 137 -21.68 -9.11 1.68
N VAL A 138 -20.73 -8.30 2.14
CA VAL A 138 -19.43 -8.11 1.47
C VAL A 138 -18.65 -9.42 1.42
N ASP A 139 -18.61 -10.17 2.51
CA ASP A 139 -17.88 -11.45 2.55
C ASP A 139 -18.52 -12.51 1.62
N ALA A 140 -19.84 -12.56 1.56
CA ALA A 140 -20.53 -13.41 0.59
C ALA A 140 -20.23 -13.03 -0.87
N GLU A 141 -20.26 -11.73 -1.18
CA GLU A 141 -19.96 -11.22 -2.52
C GLU A 141 -18.47 -11.35 -2.85
N ARG A 142 -17.57 -11.23 -1.88
CA ARG A 142 -16.12 -11.49 -2.02
C ARG A 142 -15.88 -12.94 -2.43
N THR A 143 -16.44 -13.87 -1.67
CA THR A 143 -16.32 -15.32 -1.96
C THR A 143 -16.88 -15.67 -3.33
N ARG A 144 -18.01 -15.08 -3.73
CA ARG A 144 -18.60 -15.29 -5.03
C ARG A 144 -17.68 -14.83 -6.16
N ARG A 145 -17.16 -13.58 -6.11
CA ARG A 145 -16.26 -13.02 -7.14
C ARG A 145 -14.91 -13.73 -7.18
N GLU A 146 -14.41 -14.18 -6.05
CA GLU A 146 -13.21 -15.02 -6.01
C GLU A 146 -13.43 -16.34 -6.74
N HIS A 147 -14.59 -16.98 -6.55
CA HIS A 147 -14.96 -18.18 -7.28
C HIS A 147 -15.06 -17.92 -8.79
N ASP A 148 -15.72 -16.83 -9.20
CA ASP A 148 -15.86 -16.43 -10.61
C ASP A 148 -14.49 -16.13 -11.25
N TYR A 149 -13.59 -15.47 -10.51
CA TYR A 149 -12.21 -15.23 -10.94
C TYR A 149 -11.41 -16.53 -11.10
N HIS A 150 -11.54 -17.47 -10.17
CA HIS A 150 -10.92 -18.78 -10.26
C HIS A 150 -11.43 -19.55 -11.49
N HIS A 151 -12.72 -19.48 -11.76
CA HIS A 151 -13.31 -20.07 -12.95
C HIS A 151 -12.76 -19.45 -14.24
N ALA A 152 -12.57 -18.13 -14.28
CA ALA A 152 -11.98 -17.45 -15.43
C ALA A 152 -10.53 -17.89 -15.68
N LEU A 153 -9.70 -18.02 -14.62
CA LEU A 153 -8.33 -18.53 -14.72
C LEU A 153 -8.27 -19.96 -15.25
N GLU A 154 -9.14 -20.84 -14.75
CA GLU A 154 -9.24 -22.22 -15.21
C GLU A 154 -9.69 -22.30 -16.68
N SER A 155 -10.63 -21.47 -17.08
CA SER A 155 -11.14 -21.41 -18.46
C SER A 155 -10.03 -20.97 -19.43
N LEU A 156 -9.26 -19.93 -19.10
CA LEU A 156 -8.10 -19.49 -19.87
C LEU A 156 -7.04 -20.58 -19.97
N ALA A 157 -6.75 -21.25 -18.85
CA ALA A 157 -5.75 -22.31 -18.81
C ALA A 157 -6.16 -23.50 -19.70
N ARG A 158 -7.43 -23.92 -19.64
CA ARG A 158 -7.95 -25.02 -20.47
C ARG A 158 -8.01 -24.67 -21.96
N LEU A 159 -8.40 -23.43 -22.31
CA LEU A 159 -8.37 -22.94 -23.67
C LEU A 159 -6.94 -22.96 -24.25
N ALA A 160 -5.97 -22.43 -23.49
CA ALA A 160 -4.57 -22.45 -23.90
C ALA A 160 -4.04 -23.88 -24.07
N THR A 161 -4.45 -24.83 -23.20
CA THR A 161 -4.09 -26.25 -23.33
C THR A 161 -4.67 -26.85 -24.63
N ALA A 162 -5.95 -26.60 -24.91
CA ALA A 162 -6.63 -27.12 -26.11
C ALA A 162 -6.01 -26.59 -27.40
N GLU A 163 -5.46 -25.40 -27.39
CA GLU A 163 -4.78 -24.77 -28.52
C GLU A 163 -3.26 -25.09 -28.58
N GLY A 164 -2.74 -25.91 -27.67
CA GLY A 164 -1.33 -26.29 -27.60
C GLY A 164 -0.39 -25.19 -27.10
N ARG A 165 -0.93 -24.09 -26.54
CA ARG A 165 -0.19 -22.96 -25.98
C ARG A 165 0.26 -23.27 -24.53
N ASN A 166 1.13 -24.28 -24.38
CA ASN A 166 1.51 -24.83 -23.08
C ASN A 166 2.08 -23.78 -22.11
N ALA A 167 2.90 -22.85 -22.60
CA ALA A 167 3.50 -21.81 -21.73
C ALA A 167 2.42 -20.90 -21.10
N GLU A 168 1.40 -20.55 -21.87
CA GLU A 168 0.28 -19.73 -21.42
C GLU A 168 -0.62 -20.51 -20.46
N SER A 169 -0.90 -21.78 -20.77
CA SER A 169 -1.65 -22.66 -19.88
C SER A 169 -0.95 -22.80 -18.52
N ILE A 170 0.37 -23.04 -18.51
CA ILE A 170 1.17 -23.08 -17.28
C ILE A 170 1.08 -21.75 -16.51
N HIS A 171 1.11 -20.61 -17.20
CA HIS A 171 0.96 -19.30 -16.58
C HIS A 171 -0.36 -19.18 -15.81
N TRP A 172 -1.49 -19.51 -16.44
CA TRP A 172 -2.80 -19.42 -15.82
C TRP A 172 -3.00 -20.43 -14.69
N TRP A 173 -2.56 -21.67 -14.85
CA TRP A 173 -2.61 -22.67 -13.79
C TRP A 173 -1.72 -22.31 -12.60
N ARG A 174 -0.55 -21.71 -12.81
CA ARG A 174 0.29 -21.19 -11.71
C ARG A 174 -0.41 -20.07 -10.96
N ARG A 175 -1.02 -19.13 -11.67
CA ARG A 175 -1.79 -18.05 -11.05
C ARG A 175 -2.97 -18.60 -10.25
N ARG A 176 -3.65 -19.60 -10.75
CA ARG A 176 -4.75 -20.31 -10.07
C ARG A 176 -4.24 -21.04 -8.81
N ALA A 177 -3.13 -21.77 -8.89
CA ALA A 177 -2.51 -22.46 -7.76
C ALA A 177 -1.99 -21.50 -6.68
N SER A 178 -1.56 -20.30 -7.07
CA SER A 178 -1.15 -19.27 -6.10
C SER A 178 -2.30 -18.71 -5.28
N SER A 179 -3.51 -18.64 -5.83
CA SER A 179 -4.70 -18.20 -5.08
C SER A 179 -5.28 -19.30 -4.18
N GLU A 180 -5.08 -20.58 -4.51
CA GLU A 180 -5.59 -21.71 -3.72
C GLU A 180 -4.54 -22.83 -3.58
N PRO A 181 -3.47 -22.59 -2.82
CA PRO A 181 -2.29 -23.47 -2.76
C PRO A 181 -2.54 -24.81 -2.05
N LEU A 182 -3.67 -24.96 -1.37
CA LEU A 182 -4.05 -26.19 -0.66
C LEU A 182 -5.02 -27.07 -1.47
N SER A 183 -5.34 -26.69 -2.72
CA SER A 183 -6.25 -27.46 -3.58
C SER A 183 -5.50 -28.58 -4.31
N ALA A 184 -5.88 -29.82 -4.01
CA ALA A 184 -5.35 -31.00 -4.69
C ALA A 184 -5.70 -31.02 -6.19
N SER A 185 -6.92 -30.61 -6.55
CA SER A 185 -7.40 -30.60 -7.94
C SER A 185 -6.61 -29.62 -8.79
N VAL A 186 -6.38 -28.40 -8.29
CA VAL A 186 -5.57 -27.38 -8.98
C VAL A 186 -4.12 -27.81 -9.12
N THR A 187 -3.56 -28.41 -8.07
CA THR A 187 -2.21 -28.98 -8.06
C THR A 187 -2.07 -30.04 -9.14
N LEU A 188 -3.01 -30.97 -9.25
CA LEU A 188 -2.99 -32.04 -10.26
C LEU A 188 -3.07 -31.47 -11.69
N GLU A 189 -3.91 -30.46 -11.95
CA GLU A 189 -4.01 -29.85 -13.28
C GLU A 189 -2.70 -29.15 -13.67
N LEU A 190 -2.10 -28.37 -12.78
CA LEU A 190 -0.81 -27.76 -13.04
C LEU A 190 0.28 -28.81 -13.30
N MET A 191 0.32 -29.89 -12.52
CA MET A 191 1.26 -30.99 -12.74
C MET A 191 1.07 -31.66 -14.09
N ARG A 192 -0.19 -31.86 -14.54
CA ARG A 192 -0.50 -32.44 -15.87
C ARG A 192 0.07 -31.58 -16.99
N VAL A 193 -0.19 -30.27 -16.92
CA VAL A 193 0.26 -29.33 -17.96
C VAL A 193 1.79 -29.21 -17.95
N LEU A 194 2.44 -29.16 -16.80
CA LEU A 194 3.90 -29.17 -16.68
C LEU A 194 4.51 -30.45 -17.27
N ALA A 195 3.92 -31.61 -16.96
CA ALA A 195 4.38 -32.89 -17.48
C ALA A 195 4.20 -33.00 -19.01
N SER A 196 3.07 -32.54 -19.54
CA SER A 196 2.80 -32.50 -20.99
C SER A 196 3.73 -31.55 -21.74
N ALA A 197 4.14 -30.46 -21.11
CA ALA A 197 5.13 -29.51 -21.63
C ALA A 197 6.58 -30.02 -21.53
N GLY A 198 6.81 -31.22 -20.96
CA GLY A 198 8.14 -31.82 -20.78
C GLY A 198 8.85 -31.40 -19.50
N ASP A 199 8.29 -30.51 -18.69
CA ASP A 199 8.89 -30.04 -17.42
C ASP A 199 8.45 -30.94 -16.24
N ARG A 200 8.83 -32.22 -16.33
CA ARG A 200 8.58 -33.23 -15.27
C ARG A 200 9.20 -32.86 -13.91
N PRO A 201 10.42 -32.28 -13.84
CA PRO A 201 10.99 -31.86 -12.56
C PRO A 201 10.14 -30.83 -11.85
N ALA A 202 9.62 -29.81 -12.56
CA ALA A 202 8.75 -28.80 -12.00
C ALA A 202 7.42 -29.39 -11.52
N ALA A 203 6.83 -30.35 -12.25
CA ALA A 203 5.62 -31.05 -11.84
C ALA A 203 5.81 -31.79 -10.50
N ILE A 204 6.90 -32.55 -10.35
CA ILE A 204 7.22 -33.29 -9.12
C ILE A 204 7.51 -32.31 -7.96
N GLN A 205 8.22 -31.24 -8.25
CA GLN A 205 8.52 -30.21 -7.24
C GLN A 205 7.23 -29.53 -6.73
N HIS A 206 6.29 -29.25 -7.62
CA HIS A 206 5.00 -28.66 -7.24
C HIS A 206 4.20 -29.59 -6.32
N ALA A 207 4.18 -30.89 -6.61
CA ALA A 207 3.56 -31.91 -5.74
C ALA A 207 4.15 -31.89 -4.33
N ARG A 208 5.49 -31.84 -4.21
CA ARG A 208 6.18 -31.79 -2.91
C ARG A 208 5.81 -30.54 -2.10
N VAL A 209 5.70 -29.39 -2.78
CA VAL A 209 5.29 -28.13 -2.15
C VAL A 209 3.87 -28.24 -1.60
N TYR A 210 2.93 -28.72 -2.40
CA TYR A 210 1.54 -28.95 -1.99
C TYR A 210 1.46 -29.88 -0.76
N GLN A 211 2.13 -31.03 -0.81
CA GLN A 211 2.10 -32.02 0.27
C GLN A 211 2.64 -31.43 1.57
N ARG A 212 3.70 -30.65 1.51
CA ARG A 212 4.26 -29.97 2.67
C ARG A 212 3.30 -28.94 3.23
N LEU A 213 2.73 -28.08 2.36
CA LEU A 213 1.78 -27.06 2.79
C LEU A 213 0.55 -27.66 3.47
N VAL A 214 -0.01 -28.75 2.94
CA VAL A 214 -1.18 -29.42 3.55
C VAL A 214 -0.82 -29.97 4.93
N ARG A 215 0.33 -30.66 5.09
CA ARG A 215 0.74 -31.17 6.41
C ARG A 215 1.02 -30.06 7.42
N GLU A 216 1.69 -28.99 7.00
CA GLU A 216 2.06 -27.89 7.91
C GLU A 216 0.90 -26.94 8.23
N THR A 217 -0.08 -26.78 7.33
CA THR A 217 -1.16 -25.80 7.50
C THR A 217 -2.44 -26.40 8.04
N LEU A 218 -2.80 -27.61 7.58
CA LEU A 218 -4.04 -28.30 7.95
C LEU A 218 -3.81 -29.43 8.95
N GLU A 219 -2.55 -29.83 9.18
CA GLU A 219 -2.17 -30.97 10.05
C GLU A 219 -2.85 -32.30 9.63
N ILE A 220 -3.13 -32.45 8.32
CA ILE A 220 -3.73 -33.67 7.74
C ILE A 220 -2.81 -34.28 6.69
N GLU A 221 -3.04 -35.57 6.35
CA GLU A 221 -2.35 -36.19 5.22
C GLU A 221 -2.85 -35.58 3.90
N PRO A 222 -1.91 -35.25 2.97
CA PRO A 222 -2.24 -34.76 1.63
C PRO A 222 -3.03 -35.78 0.81
N ASP A 223 -3.79 -35.30 -0.15
CA ASP A 223 -4.53 -36.15 -1.09
C ASP A 223 -3.58 -37.13 -1.79
N PRO A 224 -3.79 -38.46 -1.67
CA PRO A 224 -2.90 -39.47 -2.23
C PRO A 224 -2.83 -39.46 -3.77
N SER A 225 -3.79 -38.85 -4.46
CA SER A 225 -3.79 -38.73 -5.92
C SER A 225 -2.62 -37.89 -6.43
N VAL A 226 -2.19 -36.87 -5.67
CA VAL A 226 -1.04 -36.01 -6.00
C VAL A 226 0.27 -36.81 -5.95
N GLU A 227 0.46 -37.63 -4.89
CA GLU A 227 1.62 -38.49 -4.75
C GLU A 227 1.65 -39.56 -5.84
N THR A 228 0.52 -40.22 -6.08
CA THR A 228 0.39 -41.25 -7.12
C THR A 228 0.76 -40.69 -8.50
N PHE A 229 0.29 -39.48 -8.81
CA PHE A 229 0.60 -38.84 -10.08
C PHE A 229 2.08 -38.42 -10.16
N ALA A 230 2.67 -37.90 -9.08
CA ALA A 230 4.09 -37.57 -9.01
C ALA A 230 4.99 -38.81 -9.27
N GLN A 231 4.63 -39.96 -8.64
CA GLN A 231 5.32 -41.22 -8.84
C GLN A 231 5.19 -41.72 -10.30
N SER A 232 4.01 -41.59 -10.92
CA SER A 232 3.78 -41.98 -12.32
C SER A 232 4.64 -41.15 -13.28
N ILE A 233 4.79 -39.85 -13.03
CA ILE A 233 5.67 -38.97 -13.81
C ILE A 233 7.14 -39.36 -13.64
N ALA A 234 7.56 -39.72 -12.43
CA ALA A 234 8.92 -40.16 -12.13
C ALA A 234 9.27 -41.51 -12.76
N ALA A 235 8.32 -42.45 -12.79
CA ALA A 235 8.50 -43.79 -13.31
C ALA A 235 8.49 -43.87 -14.86
N THR A 236 7.99 -42.88 -15.57
CA THR A 236 7.92 -42.85 -17.04
C THR A 236 9.36 -42.71 -17.61
N PRO A 237 9.91 -43.69 -18.36
CA PRO A 237 11.26 -43.59 -18.91
C PRO A 237 11.38 -42.35 -19.81
N ILE A 238 12.47 -41.61 -19.67
CA ILE A 238 12.83 -40.59 -20.66
C ILE A 238 13.11 -41.38 -21.95
N ALA A 239 12.25 -41.22 -22.96
CA ALA A 239 12.55 -41.72 -24.29
C ALA A 239 13.85 -41.04 -24.72
N SER A 240 14.92 -41.76 -24.61
CA SER A 240 16.21 -41.35 -25.17
C SER A 240 15.98 -41.16 -26.66
N ALA A 241 15.90 -39.92 -27.13
CA ALA A 241 16.05 -39.66 -28.55
C ALA A 241 17.42 -40.21 -28.92
N SER A 242 17.41 -41.40 -29.57
CA SER A 242 18.57 -41.98 -30.14
C SER A 242 19.11 -41.01 -31.19
N ILE A 243 20.10 -40.22 -30.80
CA ILE A 243 20.94 -39.52 -31.76
C ILE A 243 21.68 -40.63 -32.46
N THR A 244 21.16 -41.08 -33.58
CA THR A 244 21.86 -41.96 -34.52
C THR A 244 23.01 -41.12 -35.05
N ALA A 245 24.16 -41.24 -34.42
CA ALA A 245 25.42 -40.73 -34.93
C ALA A 245 25.70 -41.49 -36.23
N ALA A 246 25.53 -40.84 -37.35
CA ALA A 246 26.07 -41.34 -38.63
C ALA A 246 27.60 -41.41 -38.49
N PRO A 247 28.25 -42.51 -38.93
CA PRO A 247 29.69 -42.66 -38.82
C PRO A 247 30.41 -41.67 -39.73
N LEU A 248 31.18 -40.77 -39.15
CA LEU A 248 32.15 -39.93 -39.85
C LEU A 248 33.27 -40.81 -40.34
N SER A 249 33.35 -41.02 -41.66
CA SER A 249 34.56 -41.57 -42.33
C SER A 249 35.69 -40.55 -42.28
N PRO A 250 36.90 -40.94 -41.98
CA PRO A 250 38.05 -40.05 -41.91
C PRO A 250 38.54 -39.71 -43.32
N SER A 251 38.55 -38.46 -43.69
CA SER A 251 39.25 -37.97 -44.87
C SER A 251 40.41 -37.09 -44.48
N THR A 252 41.53 -37.50 -44.93
CA THR A 252 42.94 -37.11 -44.82
C THR A 252 43.18 -35.58 -44.99
N LEU A 253 44.06 -35.09 -44.17
CA LEU A 253 44.74 -33.81 -44.23
C LEU A 253 45.68 -33.71 -45.46
N ALA A 254 45.76 -32.56 -46.13
CA ALA A 254 46.97 -31.96 -46.66
C ALA A 254 46.80 -30.41 -46.79
N PRO A 255 47.88 -29.65 -46.58
CA PRO A 255 47.79 -28.21 -46.29
C PRO A 255 48.27 -27.30 -47.43
N SER A 256 47.82 -26.07 -47.36
CA SER A 256 48.42 -24.81 -47.83
C SER A 256 48.44 -24.47 -49.34
N PRO A 257 48.67 -23.24 -49.81
CA PRO A 257 49.14 -22.04 -49.09
C PRO A 257 48.34 -20.71 -49.32
N VAL A 258 48.76 -19.76 -48.54
CA VAL A 258 48.56 -18.30 -48.56
C VAL A 258 48.85 -17.67 -49.92
N GLU A 259 48.02 -16.73 -50.35
CA GLU A 259 48.48 -15.49 -50.98
C GLU A 259 47.46 -14.31 -50.82
N SER A 260 48.05 -13.20 -50.46
CA SER A 260 47.56 -11.86 -50.30
C SER A 260 47.12 -11.24 -51.63
N ASP A 261 46.14 -10.37 -51.66
CA ASP A 261 46.37 -8.93 -51.94
C ASP A 261 45.07 -8.13 -52.22
N SER A 262 45.05 -6.95 -51.69
CA SER A 262 44.51 -5.67 -52.22
C SER A 262 43.00 -5.42 -52.39
N ASP A 263 42.55 -4.50 -51.57
CA ASP A 263 41.56 -3.42 -51.81
C ASP A 263 41.80 -2.67 -53.15
N PRO A 264 40.89 -1.91 -53.82
CA PRO A 264 39.97 -0.93 -53.26
C PRO A 264 38.63 -0.63 -54.01
N ARG A 265 37.65 -0.10 -53.23
CA ARG A 265 36.71 1.02 -53.56
C ARG A 265 36.14 1.27 -54.97
N PRO A 266 35.13 2.13 -55.09
CA PRO A 266 33.67 2.03 -54.86
C PRO A 266 32.82 2.35 -56.11
N ARG A 267 31.50 2.04 -56.16
CA ARG A 267 30.59 2.63 -57.16
C ARG A 267 29.16 2.84 -56.61
N ARG A 268 28.82 4.08 -56.50
CA ARG A 268 27.69 4.96 -56.77
C ARG A 268 26.39 4.32 -57.30
N ALA A 269 25.34 4.91 -56.74
CA ALA A 269 23.93 4.82 -57.03
C ALA A 269 23.53 5.07 -58.48
N PRO A 270 22.24 4.87 -58.81
CA PRO A 270 21.49 6.01 -59.34
C PRO A 270 20.13 6.27 -58.66
N ARG A 271 19.82 7.55 -58.71
CA ARG A 271 18.57 8.24 -58.40
C ARG A 271 17.54 8.00 -59.51
N LEU A 272 16.25 7.97 -59.16
CA LEU A 272 15.14 8.51 -59.98
C LEU A 272 14.05 8.96 -58.97
N ARG A 273 13.76 10.24 -58.78
CA ARG A 273 12.88 11.19 -59.47
C ARG A 273 11.48 10.58 -59.68
N SER A 274 10.36 11.13 -59.28
CA SER A 274 9.96 12.50 -58.92
C SER A 274 8.45 12.61 -58.86
N ILE A 275 7.99 13.77 -58.37
CA ILE A 275 6.71 14.44 -58.70
C ILE A 275 5.55 13.92 -57.84
N GLY A 276 5.01 14.55 -56.86
CA GLY A 276 4.65 15.98 -56.68
C GLY A 276 3.15 16.08 -56.63
N ILE A 277 2.61 16.44 -55.47
CA ILE A 277 1.38 17.25 -55.39
C ILE A 277 1.49 17.98 -54.03
N ALA A 278 1.78 19.27 -54.15
CA ALA A 278 1.63 20.21 -53.06
C ALA A 278 0.19 20.74 -53.13
N ALA A 279 -0.41 20.87 -51.99
CA ALA A 279 -1.14 22.04 -51.54
C ALA A 279 -2.25 21.65 -50.53
N ALA A 280 -2.36 22.52 -49.56
CA ALA A 280 -3.42 22.61 -48.58
C ALA A 280 -3.35 21.62 -47.39
N PHE A 281 -2.64 22.09 -46.30
CA PHE A 281 -3.13 22.06 -44.93
C PHE A 281 -2.04 22.67 -44.02
N THR A 282 -1.88 23.98 -44.12
CA THR A 282 -1.16 24.79 -43.14
C THR A 282 -2.16 25.53 -42.27
N VAL A 283 -2.64 24.89 -41.19
CA VAL A 283 -3.22 25.54 -39.97
C VAL A 283 -3.39 24.56 -38.81
N ALA A 284 -2.83 23.36 -38.80
CA ALA A 284 -2.99 22.43 -37.66
C ALA A 284 -1.69 22.04 -36.95
N ALA A 285 -0.60 22.82 -37.11
CA ALA A 285 0.71 22.46 -36.58
C ALA A 285 1.14 23.20 -35.29
N ALA A 286 0.24 23.91 -34.60
CA ALA A 286 0.57 24.65 -33.39
C ALA A 286 -0.01 24.06 -32.08
N PHE A 287 -0.76 22.96 -32.15
CA PHE A 287 -1.36 22.33 -30.93
C PHE A 287 -0.89 20.89 -30.66
N LEU A 288 0.08 20.37 -31.38
CA LEU A 288 0.55 18.98 -31.29
C LEU A 288 1.67 18.66 -30.28
N PRO A 289 2.32 19.60 -29.58
CA PRO A 289 3.25 19.23 -28.51
C PRO A 289 2.58 18.97 -27.15
N PHE A 290 1.28 19.33 -26.95
CA PHE A 290 0.64 19.16 -25.64
C PHE A 290 -0.18 17.87 -25.49
N LEU A 291 -0.42 17.15 -26.60
CA LEU A 291 -1.16 15.87 -26.60
C LEU A 291 -0.26 14.63 -26.72
N ARG A 292 1.07 14.81 -26.73
CA ARG A 292 2.04 13.70 -26.80
C ARG A 292 2.65 13.29 -25.45
N SER A 293 2.22 13.88 -24.35
CA SER A 293 2.73 13.52 -23.03
C SER A 293 1.78 12.65 -22.18
N THR A 294 0.63 12.21 -22.71
CA THR A 294 -0.34 11.40 -21.94
C THR A 294 -0.75 10.08 -22.60
N SER A 295 -0.06 9.65 -23.66
CA SER A 295 -0.26 8.32 -24.21
C SER A 295 1.08 7.68 -24.63
N SER A 296 1.97 7.49 -23.65
CA SER A 296 2.97 6.44 -23.75
C SER A 296 2.30 5.13 -23.37
N GLY A 297 1.43 4.64 -24.24
CA GLY A 297 1.22 3.23 -24.38
C GLY A 297 2.57 2.58 -24.67
N ARG A 298 3.32 2.22 -23.65
CA ARG A 298 4.44 1.32 -23.80
C ARG A 298 3.84 0.01 -24.29
N SER A 299 4.01 -0.23 -25.59
CA SER A 299 3.92 -1.57 -26.13
C SER A 299 4.74 -2.49 -25.23
N LEU A 300 4.19 -3.62 -24.82
CA LEU A 300 4.89 -4.65 -24.03
C LEU A 300 6.13 -5.24 -24.74
N THR A 301 6.50 -4.70 -25.90
CA THR A 301 7.67 -5.11 -26.69
C THR A 301 8.89 -4.23 -26.51
N ASP A 302 8.78 -3.06 -25.81
CA ASP A 302 9.91 -2.13 -25.56
C ASP A 302 10.32 -2.02 -24.08
N ALA A 303 10.07 -3.04 -23.28
CA ALA A 303 10.81 -3.23 -22.04
C ALA A 303 12.27 -3.54 -22.43
N PRO A 304 13.27 -2.83 -21.88
CA PRO A 304 14.65 -3.27 -22.08
C PRO A 304 14.73 -4.71 -21.58
N ALA A 305 15.18 -5.61 -22.46
CA ALA A 305 15.40 -7.02 -22.17
C ALA A 305 16.53 -7.17 -21.14
N THR A 306 16.24 -6.86 -19.87
CA THR A 306 17.07 -7.14 -18.70
C THR A 306 16.21 -7.21 -17.45
N SER A 307 15.34 -8.18 -17.37
CA SER A 307 15.16 -8.99 -16.19
C SER A 307 14.56 -10.31 -16.65
N ASN A 308 15.39 -11.32 -16.77
CA ASN A 308 14.99 -12.68 -16.41
C ASN A 308 14.60 -12.61 -14.92
N ALA A 309 13.43 -12.05 -14.61
CA ALA A 309 12.86 -12.04 -13.28
C ALA A 309 12.62 -13.51 -12.95
N ARG A 310 13.61 -14.12 -12.29
CA ARG A 310 13.48 -15.46 -11.74
C ARG A 310 12.21 -15.49 -10.89
N MET A 311 11.29 -16.38 -11.23
CA MET A 311 10.12 -16.61 -10.38
C MET A 311 10.62 -17.09 -9.01
N PRO A 312 10.15 -16.48 -7.90
CA PRO A 312 10.52 -16.95 -6.57
C PRO A 312 10.03 -18.39 -6.36
N ASP A 313 10.69 -19.11 -5.48
CA ASP A 313 10.20 -20.42 -5.03
C ASP A 313 8.76 -20.28 -4.53
N THR A 314 7.88 -21.20 -4.92
CA THR A 314 6.42 -21.09 -4.63
C THR A 314 6.13 -21.07 -3.12
N GLU A 315 6.90 -21.84 -2.33
CA GLU A 315 6.78 -21.84 -0.87
C GLU A 315 7.26 -20.52 -0.27
N ALA A 316 8.39 -19.98 -0.79
CA ALA A 316 8.88 -18.67 -0.38
C ALA A 316 7.87 -17.57 -0.68
N GLN A 317 7.18 -17.62 -1.83
CA GLN A 317 6.13 -16.70 -2.19
C GLN A 317 4.92 -16.80 -1.24
N ALA A 318 4.48 -18.02 -0.91
CA ALA A 318 3.38 -18.23 0.04
C ALA A 318 3.73 -17.69 1.44
N LEU A 319 4.95 -17.92 1.92
CA LEU A 319 5.47 -17.37 3.17
C LEU A 319 5.52 -15.84 3.13
N TYR A 320 5.95 -15.26 2.03
CA TYR A 320 5.96 -13.80 1.83
C TYR A 320 4.55 -13.20 1.92
N LEU A 321 3.57 -13.77 1.23
CA LEU A 321 2.19 -13.28 1.25
C LEU A 321 1.58 -13.36 2.67
N ARG A 322 1.83 -14.45 3.41
CA ARG A 322 1.45 -14.56 4.82
C ARG A 322 2.17 -13.52 5.68
N GLY A 323 3.45 -13.27 5.38
CA GLY A 323 4.24 -12.22 6.03
C GLY A 323 3.63 -10.83 5.81
N ARG A 324 3.19 -10.51 4.58
CA ARG A 324 2.48 -9.25 4.26
C ARG A 324 1.17 -9.12 5.03
N ALA A 325 0.37 -10.19 5.10
CA ALA A 325 -0.87 -10.20 5.88
C ALA A 325 -0.61 -9.96 7.38
N ALA A 326 0.43 -10.55 7.95
CA ALA A 326 0.83 -10.33 9.33
C ALA A 326 1.33 -8.89 9.56
N TRP A 327 2.15 -8.37 8.65
CA TRP A 327 2.70 -7.02 8.69
C TRP A 327 1.59 -5.94 8.62
N ASN A 328 0.54 -6.16 7.82
CA ASN A 328 -0.59 -5.24 7.68
C ASN A 328 -1.38 -5.04 8.97
N LYS A 329 -1.31 -5.96 9.92
CA LYS A 329 -1.96 -5.80 11.25
C LYS A 329 -1.37 -4.63 12.05
N ARG A 330 -0.13 -4.21 11.77
CA ARG A 330 0.57 -3.09 12.44
C ARG A 330 0.62 -3.21 13.98
N THR A 331 0.45 -4.42 14.50
CA THR A 331 0.59 -4.74 15.93
C THR A 331 1.95 -5.37 16.19
N ARG A 332 2.40 -5.34 17.46
CA ARG A 332 3.64 -6.02 17.85
C ARG A 332 3.65 -7.48 17.39
N ASP A 333 2.61 -8.24 17.76
CA ASP A 333 2.51 -9.67 17.39
C ASP A 333 2.49 -9.87 15.88
N GLY A 334 1.80 -9.00 15.14
CA GLY A 334 1.77 -9.06 13.68
C GLY A 334 3.15 -8.82 13.06
N LEU A 335 3.90 -7.84 13.56
CA LEU A 335 5.25 -7.55 13.10
C LEU A 335 6.24 -8.67 13.47
N ASP A 336 6.16 -9.22 14.69
CA ASP A 336 6.99 -10.35 15.11
C ASP A 336 6.70 -11.59 14.22
N GLN A 337 5.43 -11.87 13.95
CA GLN A 337 5.01 -12.95 13.04
C GLN A 337 5.51 -12.69 11.61
N SER A 338 5.46 -11.46 11.12
CA SER A 338 5.94 -11.12 9.78
C SER A 338 7.44 -11.37 9.62
N VAL A 339 8.25 -11.02 10.64
CA VAL A 339 9.70 -11.31 10.66
C VAL A 339 9.96 -12.82 10.54
N VAL A 340 9.22 -13.65 11.28
CA VAL A 340 9.39 -15.11 11.21
C VAL A 340 9.07 -15.62 9.80
N LEU A 341 7.96 -15.17 9.23
CA LEU A 341 7.50 -15.61 7.91
C LEU A 341 8.44 -15.17 6.78
N TYR A 342 8.89 -13.91 6.81
CA TYR A 342 9.84 -13.43 5.81
C TYR A 342 11.23 -14.09 5.94
N ARG A 343 11.70 -14.36 7.15
CA ARG A 343 12.94 -15.15 7.34
C ARG A 343 12.82 -16.52 6.69
N ARG A 344 11.73 -17.24 6.99
CA ARG A 344 11.50 -18.53 6.33
C ARG A 344 11.43 -18.40 4.80
N ALA A 345 10.87 -17.31 4.28
CA ALA A 345 10.85 -17.05 2.84
C ALA A 345 12.27 -16.84 2.27
N THR A 346 13.12 -16.06 2.95
CA THR A 346 14.52 -15.85 2.54
C THR A 346 15.41 -17.07 2.74
N ASP A 347 15.15 -17.90 3.76
CA ASP A 347 15.85 -19.17 3.96
C ASP A 347 15.51 -20.17 2.84
N ARG A 348 14.26 -20.14 2.39
CA ARG A 348 13.77 -21.00 1.31
C ARG A 348 14.25 -20.54 -0.07
N ASP A 349 14.22 -19.25 -0.32
CA ASP A 349 14.71 -18.63 -1.55
C ASP A 349 15.61 -17.42 -1.23
N PRO A 350 16.93 -17.62 -1.11
CA PRO A 350 17.89 -16.56 -0.79
C PRO A 350 18.03 -15.46 -1.86
N LEU A 351 17.37 -15.63 -3.03
CA LEU A 351 17.35 -14.63 -4.10
C LEU A 351 15.99 -13.90 -4.20
N TYR A 352 15.07 -14.11 -3.25
CA TYR A 352 13.76 -13.47 -3.25
C TYR A 352 13.83 -12.06 -2.65
N ALA A 353 14.08 -11.05 -3.49
CA ALA A 353 14.25 -9.64 -3.09
C ALA A 353 13.09 -9.12 -2.22
N ALA A 354 11.83 -9.31 -2.64
CA ALA A 354 10.66 -8.82 -1.93
C ALA A 354 10.54 -9.35 -0.48
N ALA A 355 11.03 -10.56 -0.20
CA ALA A 355 11.04 -11.09 1.16
C ALA A 355 12.07 -10.38 2.04
N TYR A 356 13.21 -9.97 1.49
CA TYR A 356 14.16 -9.11 2.22
C TYR A 356 13.61 -7.71 2.44
N THR A 357 12.88 -7.15 1.48
CA THR A 357 12.15 -5.88 1.66
C THR A 357 11.16 -5.97 2.81
N GLY A 358 10.33 -7.03 2.86
CA GLY A 358 9.41 -7.28 3.97
C GLY A 358 10.10 -7.42 5.33
N LEU A 359 11.27 -8.08 5.37
CA LEU A 359 12.10 -8.14 6.58
C LEU A 359 12.59 -6.76 7.02
N ALA A 360 13.08 -5.95 6.06
CA ALA A 360 13.58 -4.61 6.32
C ALA A 360 12.48 -3.71 6.90
N GLU A 361 11.30 -3.71 6.28
CA GLU A 361 10.13 -2.98 6.75
C GLU A 361 9.70 -3.42 8.16
N SER A 362 9.66 -4.73 8.42
CA SER A 362 9.24 -5.29 9.72
C SER A 362 10.19 -4.88 10.83
N TYR A 363 11.50 -5.03 10.61
CA TYR A 363 12.49 -4.60 11.60
C TYR A 363 12.49 -3.09 11.82
N ALA A 364 12.36 -2.30 10.74
CA ALA A 364 12.28 -0.84 10.84
C ALA A 364 11.07 -0.39 11.67
N MET A 365 9.90 -1.04 11.48
CA MET A 365 8.70 -0.73 12.25
C MET A 365 8.78 -1.18 13.71
N LEU A 366 9.36 -2.34 14.00
CA LEU A 366 9.58 -2.79 15.38
C LEU A 366 10.43 -1.80 16.17
N GLY A 367 11.50 -1.27 15.55
CA GLY A 367 12.34 -0.24 16.13
C GLY A 367 11.65 1.12 16.25
N TYR A 368 10.95 1.55 15.20
CA TYR A 368 10.27 2.84 15.16
C TYR A 368 9.16 2.97 16.20
N PHE A 369 8.33 1.94 16.39
CA PHE A 369 7.27 1.93 17.40
C PHE A 369 7.76 1.60 18.82
N GLY A 370 9.05 1.31 18.99
CA GLY A 370 9.61 0.90 20.28
C GLY A 370 9.10 -0.47 20.76
N PHE A 371 8.57 -1.31 19.85
CA PHE A 371 8.16 -2.67 20.18
C PHE A 371 9.36 -3.59 20.48
N ALA A 372 10.52 -3.25 19.93
CA ALA A 372 11.81 -3.86 20.24
C ALA A 372 12.90 -2.78 20.27
N PRO A 373 14.06 -3.02 20.94
CA PRO A 373 15.15 -2.06 21.04
C PRO A 373 15.59 -1.53 19.66
N PRO A 374 15.55 -0.21 19.41
CA PRO A 374 15.90 0.37 18.11
C PRO A 374 17.31 0.03 17.65
N ASP A 375 18.29 0.05 18.56
CA ASP A 375 19.70 -0.30 18.35
C ASP A 375 19.90 -1.76 17.90
N ALA A 376 18.98 -2.66 18.26
CA ALA A 376 18.98 -4.04 17.79
C ALA A 376 18.21 -4.23 16.47
N MET A 377 17.22 -3.38 16.19
CA MET A 377 16.33 -3.56 15.02
C MET A 377 16.84 -2.85 13.77
N PHE A 378 17.28 -1.59 13.86
CA PHE A 378 17.72 -0.84 12.69
C PHE A 378 18.93 -1.44 11.96
N PRO A 379 19.96 -2.02 12.61
CA PRO A 379 21.02 -2.74 11.90
C PRO A 379 20.50 -3.94 11.07
N LYS A 380 19.51 -4.68 11.60
CA LYS A 380 18.87 -5.79 10.89
C LYS A 380 18.04 -5.30 9.71
N ALA A 381 17.28 -4.20 9.91
CA ALA A 381 16.53 -3.56 8.83
C ALA A 381 17.46 -3.09 7.71
N ARG A 382 18.60 -2.47 8.06
CA ARG A 382 19.61 -2.05 7.08
C ARG A 382 20.16 -3.22 6.28
N ALA A 383 20.58 -4.28 6.95
CA ALA A 383 21.14 -5.45 6.27
C ALA A 383 20.15 -6.08 5.29
N ALA A 384 18.89 -6.19 5.71
CA ALA A 384 17.82 -6.71 4.87
C ALA A 384 17.50 -5.79 3.68
N ALA A 385 17.40 -4.46 3.89
CA ALA A 385 17.16 -3.50 2.82
C ALA A 385 18.28 -3.48 1.77
N LEU A 386 19.55 -3.49 2.22
CA LEU A 386 20.70 -3.55 1.30
C LEU A 386 20.70 -4.86 0.52
N ARG A 387 20.37 -5.98 1.17
CA ARG A 387 20.27 -7.27 0.48
C ARG A 387 19.14 -7.28 -0.56
N ALA A 388 17.98 -6.67 -0.25
CA ALA A 388 16.90 -6.51 -1.22
C ALA A 388 17.37 -5.71 -2.44
N LEU A 389 18.07 -4.58 -2.23
CA LEU A 389 18.58 -3.71 -3.30
C LEU A 389 19.74 -4.31 -4.10
N GLU A 390 20.53 -5.21 -3.52
CA GLU A 390 21.52 -6.02 -4.27
C GLU A 390 20.83 -6.98 -5.24
N LEU A 391 19.69 -7.54 -4.84
CA LEU A 391 18.92 -8.49 -5.65
C LEU A 391 18.02 -7.79 -6.67
N ASP A 392 17.38 -6.68 -6.27
CA ASP A 392 16.54 -5.83 -7.11
C ASP A 392 16.81 -4.33 -6.84
N PRO A 393 17.69 -3.69 -7.61
CA PRO A 393 17.99 -2.25 -7.48
C PRO A 393 16.81 -1.33 -7.82
N THR A 394 15.69 -1.89 -8.33
CA THR A 394 14.48 -1.14 -8.71
C THR A 394 13.36 -1.23 -7.68
N ASP A 395 13.55 -1.96 -6.58
CA ASP A 395 12.59 -2.07 -5.50
C ASP A 395 12.47 -0.74 -4.70
N GLY A 396 11.43 0.04 -5.00
CA GLY A 396 11.17 1.31 -4.33
C GLY A 396 10.88 1.16 -2.83
N GLU A 397 10.23 0.10 -2.39
CA GLU A 397 9.89 -0.13 -0.98
C GLU A 397 11.15 -0.49 -0.15
N ALA A 398 12.13 -1.14 -0.74
CA ALA A 398 13.42 -1.37 -0.09
C ALA A 398 14.16 -0.04 0.17
N TYR A 399 14.04 0.94 -0.75
CA TYR A 399 14.54 2.31 -0.50
C TYR A 399 13.78 3.01 0.62
N ALA A 400 12.47 2.77 0.79
CA ALA A 400 11.71 3.31 1.92
C ALA A 400 12.23 2.79 3.26
N ALA A 401 12.45 1.49 3.38
CA ALA A 401 13.01 0.87 4.57
C ALA A 401 14.44 1.38 4.87
N LEU A 402 15.29 1.51 3.84
CA LEU A 402 16.63 2.09 3.96
C LEU A 402 16.57 3.56 4.42
N GLY A 403 15.66 4.34 3.86
CA GLY A 403 15.44 5.74 4.23
C GLY A 403 15.08 5.88 5.71
N GLN A 404 14.22 4.99 6.23
CA GLN A 404 13.84 5.00 7.64
C GLN A 404 15.01 4.64 8.57
N VAL A 405 15.84 3.66 8.19
CA VAL A 405 17.07 3.33 8.92
C VAL A 405 18.03 4.52 8.94
N LEU A 406 18.26 5.14 7.79
CA LEU A 406 19.16 6.31 7.70
C LEU A 406 18.63 7.50 8.52
N ALA A 407 17.31 7.69 8.56
CA ALA A 407 16.69 8.70 9.44
C ALA A 407 16.93 8.39 10.92
N SER A 408 16.85 7.14 11.34
CA SER A 408 17.14 6.74 12.73
C SER A 408 18.60 6.97 13.14
N GLU A 409 19.50 7.01 12.16
CA GLU A 409 20.91 7.34 12.35
C GLU A 409 21.20 8.84 12.23
N HIS A 410 20.17 9.67 12.12
CA HIS A 410 20.25 11.12 11.87
C HIS A 410 21.01 11.49 10.59
N ARG A 411 21.05 10.62 9.62
CA ARG A 411 21.64 10.80 8.28
C ARG A 411 20.60 11.36 7.31
N TRP A 412 20.07 12.53 7.62
CA TRP A 412 18.91 13.14 6.96
C TRP A 412 19.05 13.26 5.44
N ALA A 413 20.20 13.73 4.96
CA ALA A 413 20.46 13.90 3.53
C ALA A 413 20.50 12.56 2.77
N ASP A 414 21.04 11.51 3.38
CA ASP A 414 21.10 10.19 2.76
C ASP A 414 19.71 9.52 2.79
N ALA A 415 18.96 9.71 3.89
CA ALA A 415 17.57 9.28 3.99
C ALA A 415 16.70 9.94 2.91
N GLU A 416 16.85 11.25 2.70
CA GLU A 416 16.13 11.98 1.66
C GLU A 416 16.46 11.44 0.26
N LYS A 417 17.74 11.17 -0.04
CA LYS A 417 18.16 10.56 -1.32
C LYS A 417 17.50 9.19 -1.51
N ALA A 418 17.44 8.37 -0.47
CA ALA A 418 16.81 7.06 -0.53
C ALA A 418 15.30 7.17 -0.84
N TYR A 419 14.57 8.02 -0.11
CA TYR A 419 13.14 8.23 -0.37
C TYR A 419 12.87 8.78 -1.77
N ARG A 420 13.61 9.80 -2.22
CA ARG A 420 13.46 10.34 -3.58
C ARG A 420 13.76 9.31 -4.66
N ARG A 421 14.75 8.43 -4.42
CA ARG A 421 15.04 7.33 -5.34
C ARG A 421 13.88 6.32 -5.37
N GLY A 422 13.35 5.94 -4.21
CA GLY A 422 12.17 5.06 -4.11
C GLY A 422 10.95 5.63 -4.82
N ILE A 423 10.63 6.92 -4.61
CA ILE A 423 9.51 7.61 -5.27
C ILE A 423 9.72 7.66 -6.79
N ALA A 424 10.94 7.90 -7.27
CA ALA A 424 11.23 7.89 -8.70
C ALA A 424 11.02 6.52 -9.35
N LEU A 425 11.22 5.43 -8.59
CA LEU A 425 11.00 4.05 -9.04
C LEU A 425 9.52 3.62 -8.89
N THR A 426 8.86 4.04 -7.81
CA THR A 426 7.48 3.65 -7.46
C THR A 426 6.66 4.89 -7.06
N PRO A 427 6.31 5.78 -8.03
CA PRO A 427 5.69 7.07 -7.74
C PRO A 427 4.26 6.97 -7.16
N ASN A 428 3.64 5.82 -7.24
CA ASN A 428 2.29 5.57 -6.71
C ASN A 428 2.30 4.81 -5.36
N SER A 429 3.44 4.73 -4.67
CA SER A 429 3.50 4.14 -3.34
C SER A 429 3.08 5.16 -2.27
N ALA A 430 1.91 4.94 -1.67
CA ALA A 430 1.45 5.75 -0.53
C ALA A 430 2.43 5.67 0.65
N THR A 431 3.03 4.52 0.89
CA THR A 431 4.02 4.28 1.94
C THR A 431 5.26 5.16 1.77
N LEU A 432 5.82 5.24 0.55
CA LEU A 432 6.99 6.07 0.26
C LEU A 432 6.72 7.55 0.52
N HIS A 433 5.60 8.08 0.01
CA HIS A 433 5.20 9.46 0.24
C HIS A 433 4.93 9.73 1.73
N GLN A 434 4.31 8.80 2.45
CA GLN A 434 4.07 8.89 3.88
C GLN A 434 5.38 9.02 4.66
N TRP A 435 6.34 8.11 4.44
CA TRP A 435 7.61 8.11 5.18
C TRP A 435 8.51 9.26 4.77
N TYR A 436 8.49 9.68 3.52
CA TYR A 436 9.22 10.88 3.09
C TYR A 436 8.64 12.15 3.72
N GLY A 437 7.32 12.30 3.76
CA GLY A 437 6.67 13.38 4.48
C GLY A 437 7.05 13.40 5.97
N LEU A 438 7.14 12.23 6.60
CA LEU A 438 7.59 12.13 7.99
C LEU A 438 9.06 12.55 8.16
N LEU A 439 9.96 12.14 7.26
CA LEU A 439 11.35 12.60 7.26
C LEU A 439 11.44 14.13 7.19
N LEU A 440 10.69 14.74 6.28
CA LEU A 440 10.65 16.19 6.11
C LEU A 440 10.20 16.89 7.39
N SER A 441 9.25 16.31 8.12
CA SER A 441 8.80 16.83 9.40
C SER A 441 9.85 16.75 10.51
N TYR A 442 10.72 15.73 10.51
CA TYR A 442 11.82 15.63 11.48
C TYR A 442 12.80 16.80 11.36
N VAL A 443 13.01 17.28 10.14
CA VAL A 443 13.95 18.38 9.85
C VAL A 443 13.27 19.74 9.74
N GLY A 444 11.97 19.84 10.14
CA GLY A 444 11.24 21.11 10.23
C GLY A 444 10.73 21.66 8.87
N ARG A 445 10.72 20.86 7.80
CA ARG A 445 10.20 21.20 6.48
C ARG A 445 8.70 20.90 6.39
N ALA A 446 7.89 21.57 7.24
CA ALA A 446 6.47 21.27 7.45
C ALA A 446 5.64 21.39 6.16
N HIS A 447 5.89 22.41 5.33
CA HIS A 447 5.18 22.61 4.08
C HIS A 447 5.37 21.42 3.11
N GLU A 448 6.61 21.03 2.89
CA GLU A 448 6.93 19.91 2.01
C GLU A 448 6.40 18.58 2.59
N ALA A 449 6.43 18.42 3.92
CA ALA A 449 5.82 17.28 4.60
C ALA A 449 4.30 17.20 4.35
N ALA A 450 3.60 18.34 4.36
CA ALA A 450 2.18 18.41 4.05
C ALA A 450 1.89 18.04 2.59
N VAL A 451 2.73 18.47 1.64
CA VAL A 451 2.60 18.11 0.21
C VAL A 451 2.76 16.60 0.00
N GLU A 452 3.80 15.99 0.57
CA GLU A 452 4.06 14.55 0.42
C GLU A 452 2.97 13.71 1.10
N THR A 453 2.55 14.08 2.32
CA THR A 453 1.47 13.36 3.00
C THR A 453 0.11 13.56 2.34
N ALA A 454 -0.13 14.69 1.67
CA ALA A 454 -1.30 14.88 0.81
C ALA A 454 -1.29 13.90 -0.37
N GLN A 455 -0.12 13.67 -0.98
CA GLN A 455 0.02 12.68 -2.04
C GLN A 455 -0.24 11.27 -1.49
N ALA A 456 0.33 10.91 -0.35
CA ALA A 456 0.06 9.64 0.32
C ALA A 456 -1.45 9.45 0.59
N SER A 457 -2.14 10.48 1.09
CA SER A 457 -3.60 10.45 1.35
C SER A 457 -4.44 10.33 0.08
N ARG A 458 -3.97 10.84 -1.06
CA ARG A 458 -4.63 10.63 -2.36
C ARG A 458 -4.46 9.20 -2.86
N LEU A 459 -3.28 8.60 -2.64
CA LEU A 459 -2.96 7.23 -3.06
C LEU A 459 -3.64 6.18 -2.17
N ASP A 460 -3.74 6.45 -0.87
CA ASP A 460 -4.45 5.59 0.08
C ASP A 460 -5.40 6.43 0.98
N PRO A 461 -6.58 6.80 0.45
CA PRO A 461 -7.51 7.68 1.16
C PRO A 461 -8.21 7.01 2.36
N LEU A 462 -8.11 5.69 2.48
CA LEU A 462 -8.75 4.95 3.56
C LEU A 462 -7.81 4.67 4.73
N SER A 463 -6.52 4.85 4.56
CA SER A 463 -5.56 4.68 5.64
C SER A 463 -5.74 5.73 6.73
N VAL A 464 -6.22 5.28 7.88
CA VAL A 464 -6.36 6.12 9.09
C VAL A 464 -5.02 6.73 9.48
N GLN A 465 -3.95 5.94 9.37
CA GLN A 465 -2.59 6.36 9.70
C GLN A 465 -2.09 7.49 8.80
N ILE A 466 -2.26 7.35 7.48
CA ILE A 466 -1.85 8.38 6.51
C ILE A 466 -2.68 9.64 6.69
N ASN A 467 -3.99 9.50 6.85
CA ASN A 467 -4.90 10.64 7.03
C ASN A 467 -4.66 11.39 8.34
N ASN A 468 -4.36 10.67 9.43
CA ASN A 468 -3.92 11.28 10.69
C ASN A 468 -2.61 12.06 10.51
N MET A 469 -1.63 11.48 9.83
CA MET A 469 -0.36 12.14 9.57
C MET A 469 -0.56 13.40 8.70
N TYR A 470 -1.35 13.31 7.64
CA TYR A 470 -1.66 14.46 6.79
C TYR A 470 -2.33 15.59 7.60
N GLY A 471 -3.32 15.27 8.46
CA GLY A 471 -3.93 16.26 9.34
C GLY A 471 -2.92 16.96 10.26
N MET A 472 -1.95 16.21 10.82
CA MET A 472 -0.88 16.80 11.64
C MET A 472 0.09 17.65 10.81
N MET A 473 0.45 17.24 9.59
CA MET A 473 1.34 18.03 8.72
C MET A 473 0.68 19.35 8.31
N LEU A 474 -0.62 19.36 8.01
CA LEU A 474 -1.39 20.60 7.77
C LEU A 474 -1.37 21.51 9.00
N TYR A 475 -1.53 20.96 10.21
CA TYR A 475 -1.43 21.73 11.45
C TYR A 475 -0.04 22.37 11.62
N TYR A 476 1.01 21.63 11.37
CA TYR A 476 2.39 22.11 11.47
C TYR A 476 2.74 23.12 10.37
N ASP A 477 2.22 22.95 9.17
CA ASP A 477 2.37 23.91 8.06
C ASP A 477 1.59 25.21 8.28
N GLY A 478 0.59 25.18 9.20
CA GLY A 478 -0.20 26.34 9.54
C GLY A 478 -1.57 26.37 8.91
N ASP A 479 -1.94 25.43 8.07
CA ASP A 479 -3.31 25.28 7.56
C ASP A 479 -4.19 24.60 8.61
N LEU A 480 -4.53 25.37 9.63
CA LEU A 480 -5.39 24.90 10.73
C LEU A 480 -6.80 24.52 10.23
N ALA A 481 -7.33 25.24 9.25
CA ALA A 481 -8.64 24.96 8.69
C ALA A 481 -8.62 23.64 7.87
N GLY A 482 -7.56 23.42 7.09
CA GLY A 482 -7.32 22.16 6.40
C GLY A 482 -7.15 20.99 7.35
N ALA A 483 -6.38 21.16 8.42
CA ALA A 483 -6.19 20.16 9.45
C ALA A 483 -7.51 19.75 10.11
N LEU A 484 -8.36 20.71 10.51
CA LEU A 484 -9.68 20.45 11.06
C LEU A 484 -10.54 19.64 10.09
N ARG A 485 -10.64 20.10 8.84
CA ARG A 485 -11.42 19.38 7.80
C ARG A 485 -10.91 17.94 7.61
N GLN A 486 -9.58 17.75 7.64
CA GLN A 486 -8.99 16.43 7.49
C GLN A 486 -9.36 15.51 8.66
N TYR A 487 -9.30 15.99 9.90
CA TYR A 487 -9.69 15.20 11.07
C TYR A 487 -11.20 14.94 11.12
N GLU A 488 -12.03 15.91 10.79
CA GLU A 488 -13.49 15.75 10.71
C GLU A 488 -13.91 14.68 9.67
N ARG A 489 -13.08 14.45 8.64
CA ARG A 489 -13.28 13.37 7.67
C ARG A 489 -12.75 12.02 8.17
N THR A 490 -11.67 12.04 8.94
CA THR A 490 -10.96 10.83 9.39
C THR A 490 -11.63 10.22 10.63
N VAL A 491 -12.09 11.08 11.54
CA VAL A 491 -12.64 10.63 12.83
C VAL A 491 -14.13 10.37 12.71
N VAL A 492 -14.53 9.14 13.00
CA VAL A 492 -15.93 8.75 13.14
C VAL A 492 -16.40 9.16 14.53
N ASP A 493 -17.41 10.03 14.61
CA ASP A 493 -17.86 10.62 15.88
C ASP A 493 -18.83 9.70 16.63
N GLU A 494 -18.46 8.43 16.84
CA GLU A 494 -19.21 7.46 17.62
C GLU A 494 -18.47 7.11 18.92
N PRO A 495 -19.05 7.38 20.11
CA PRO A 495 -18.34 7.32 21.39
C PRO A 495 -17.71 5.96 21.72
N ASP A 496 -18.36 4.85 21.38
CA ASP A 496 -17.98 3.48 21.80
C ASP A 496 -17.53 2.57 20.65
N SER A 497 -17.23 3.13 19.49
CA SER A 497 -16.86 2.36 18.31
C SER A 497 -15.53 1.60 18.51
N ALA A 498 -15.42 0.42 17.89
CA ALA A 498 -14.17 -0.33 17.83
C ALA A 498 -13.03 0.53 17.23
N TRP A 499 -13.39 1.47 16.35
CA TRP A 499 -12.47 2.42 15.75
C TRP A 499 -11.78 3.31 16.79
N VAL A 500 -12.52 3.86 17.78
CA VAL A 500 -11.96 4.68 18.87
C VAL A 500 -10.97 3.88 19.69
N ARG A 501 -11.32 2.63 20.04
CA ARG A 501 -10.44 1.73 20.81
C ARG A 501 -9.14 1.41 20.06
N GLN A 502 -9.20 1.35 18.73
CA GLN A 502 -8.04 1.05 17.89
C GLN A 502 -7.19 2.28 17.57
N ASN A 503 -7.74 3.50 17.63
CA ASN A 503 -7.09 4.71 17.15
C ASN A 503 -7.06 5.87 18.19
N PRO A 504 -6.68 5.63 19.46
CA PRO A 504 -6.73 6.67 20.50
C PRO A 504 -5.80 7.85 20.20
N TRP A 505 -4.67 7.62 19.53
CA TRP A 505 -3.73 8.67 19.13
C TRP A 505 -4.30 9.64 18.09
N VAL A 506 -5.23 9.19 17.22
CA VAL A 506 -5.90 10.07 16.25
C VAL A 506 -6.80 11.05 16.96
N LEU A 507 -7.51 10.60 18.00
CA LEU A 507 -8.34 11.47 18.83
C LEU A 507 -7.50 12.51 19.57
N ALA A 508 -6.34 12.11 20.12
CA ALA A 508 -5.45 13.01 20.82
C ALA A 508 -4.85 14.09 19.88
N ASN A 509 -4.43 13.69 18.67
CA ASN A 509 -3.97 14.63 17.66
C ASN A 509 -5.08 15.57 17.19
N PHE A 510 -6.29 15.06 16.97
CA PHE A 510 -7.45 15.92 16.62
C PHE A 510 -7.76 16.90 17.76
N ALA A 511 -7.70 16.46 19.03
CA ALA A 511 -7.90 17.34 20.17
C ALA A 511 -6.94 18.52 20.17
N ARG A 512 -5.65 18.29 19.85
CA ARG A 512 -4.65 19.35 19.73
C ARG A 512 -5.01 20.36 18.64
N VAL A 513 -5.39 19.87 17.46
CA VAL A 513 -5.82 20.73 16.34
C VAL A 513 -7.08 21.51 16.68
N ALA A 514 -8.07 20.87 17.32
CA ALA A 514 -9.30 21.52 17.76
C ALA A 514 -9.00 22.61 18.82
N ALA A 515 -8.11 22.35 19.78
CA ALA A 515 -7.70 23.31 20.80
C ALA A 515 -7.00 24.53 20.17
N ALA A 516 -6.08 24.30 19.23
CA ALA A 516 -5.41 25.37 18.48
C ALA A 516 -6.40 26.23 17.68
N ALA A 517 -7.55 25.68 17.29
CA ALA A 517 -8.64 26.40 16.63
C ALA A 517 -9.63 27.05 17.61
N GLY A 518 -9.38 27.03 18.93
CA GLY A 518 -10.26 27.58 19.95
C GLY A 518 -11.50 26.72 20.28
N ARG A 519 -11.60 25.50 19.75
CA ARG A 519 -12.72 24.56 19.98
C ARG A 519 -12.46 23.73 21.24
N TYR A 520 -12.31 24.36 22.39
CA TYR A 520 -11.83 23.73 23.62
C TYR A 520 -12.72 22.60 24.15
N ASP A 521 -14.04 22.74 24.08
CA ASP A 521 -14.95 21.70 24.54
C ASP A 521 -14.88 20.44 23.65
N GLN A 522 -14.75 20.62 22.34
CA GLN A 522 -14.50 19.50 21.42
C GLN A 522 -13.14 18.84 21.72
N ALA A 523 -12.10 19.64 21.92
CA ALA A 523 -10.76 19.16 22.23
C ALA A 523 -10.74 18.31 23.52
N LEU A 524 -11.37 18.81 24.59
CA LEU A 524 -11.46 18.09 25.87
C LEU A 524 -12.25 16.78 25.73
N ARG A 525 -13.36 16.77 25.00
CA ARG A 525 -14.08 15.50 24.74
C ARG A 525 -13.21 14.48 24.00
N LEU A 526 -12.50 14.91 22.96
CA LEU A 526 -11.66 14.02 22.14
C LEU A 526 -10.51 13.44 22.94
N VAL A 527 -9.74 14.26 23.67
CA VAL A 527 -8.59 13.78 24.43
C VAL A 527 -9.00 12.92 25.62
N ASN A 528 -10.13 13.23 26.28
CA ASN A 528 -10.65 12.40 27.36
C ASN A 528 -11.11 11.03 26.83
N ARG A 529 -11.72 10.97 25.64
CA ARG A 529 -12.01 9.69 24.96
C ARG A 529 -10.74 8.88 24.67
N ALA A 530 -9.66 9.53 24.22
CA ALA A 530 -8.38 8.85 24.05
C ALA A 530 -7.85 8.30 25.38
N LEU A 531 -7.94 9.07 26.47
CA LEU A 531 -7.48 8.66 27.81
C LEU A 531 -8.35 7.55 28.43
N LEU A 532 -9.62 7.39 28.04
CA LEU A 532 -10.42 6.24 28.47
C LEU A 532 -9.84 4.93 27.89
N VAL A 533 -9.25 4.97 26.72
CA VAL A 533 -8.62 3.80 26.07
C VAL A 533 -7.20 3.57 26.56
N VAL A 534 -6.45 4.65 26.74
CA VAL A 534 -5.01 4.60 27.15
C VAL A 534 -4.75 5.51 28.36
N PRO A 535 -5.28 5.18 29.55
CA PRO A 535 -5.31 6.09 30.71
C PRO A 535 -3.92 6.47 31.23
N ASN A 536 -2.93 5.61 31.01
CA ASN A 536 -1.55 5.79 31.46
C ASN A 536 -0.60 6.25 30.32
N SER A 537 -1.12 6.63 29.16
CA SER A 537 -0.30 7.12 28.06
C SER A 537 0.28 8.50 28.37
N PRO A 538 1.61 8.66 28.54
CA PRO A 538 2.23 9.97 28.74
C PRO A 538 1.95 10.92 27.59
N ARG A 539 1.89 10.39 26.38
CA ARG A 539 1.56 11.17 25.17
C ARG A 539 0.15 11.73 25.23
N ALA A 540 -0.87 10.92 25.56
CA ALA A 540 -2.25 11.41 25.66
C ALA A 540 -2.40 12.44 26.80
N ARG A 541 -1.66 12.30 27.90
CA ARG A 541 -1.59 13.29 28.98
C ARG A 541 -0.91 14.57 28.55
N PHE A 542 0.16 14.49 27.76
CA PHE A 542 0.80 15.66 27.16
C PHE A 542 -0.20 16.40 26.23
N ASP A 543 -0.97 15.67 25.43
CA ASP A 543 -1.99 16.26 24.58
C ASP A 543 -3.10 16.93 25.38
N LEU A 544 -3.54 16.34 26.50
CA LEU A 544 -4.48 16.98 27.45
C LEU A 544 -3.90 18.27 28.04
N ALA A 545 -2.65 18.24 28.52
CA ALA A 545 -1.97 19.44 29.00
C ALA A 545 -1.89 20.52 27.92
N THR A 546 -1.59 20.14 26.68
CA THR A 546 -1.56 21.04 25.53
C THR A 546 -2.91 21.71 25.28
N VAL A 547 -4.02 20.98 25.42
CA VAL A 547 -5.39 21.54 25.32
C VAL A 547 -5.62 22.61 26.38
N TYR A 548 -5.22 22.37 27.65
CA TYR A 548 -5.34 23.34 28.72
C TYR A 548 -4.45 24.57 28.51
N VAL A 549 -3.25 24.40 27.95
CA VAL A 549 -2.37 25.54 27.61
C VAL A 549 -3.02 26.43 26.54
N PHE A 550 -3.60 25.84 25.47
CA PHE A 550 -4.35 26.62 24.49
C PHE A 550 -5.55 27.36 25.11
N LYS A 551 -6.18 26.77 26.14
CA LYS A 551 -7.27 27.38 26.88
C LYS A 551 -6.80 28.49 27.85
N GLY A 552 -5.49 28.57 28.12
CA GLY A 552 -4.91 29.52 29.10
C GLY A 552 -4.93 29.02 30.54
N ASP A 553 -5.26 27.76 30.79
CA ASP A 553 -5.35 27.15 32.12
C ASP A 553 -4.06 26.35 32.44
N THR A 554 -3.04 27.07 32.91
CA THR A 554 -1.73 26.49 33.22
C THR A 554 -1.80 25.53 34.42
N ALA A 555 -2.65 25.82 35.42
CA ALA A 555 -2.80 24.95 36.59
C ALA A 555 -3.41 23.59 36.21
N ALA A 556 -4.45 23.59 35.37
CA ALA A 556 -5.02 22.35 34.85
C ALA A 556 -4.03 21.59 33.93
N ALA A 557 -3.20 22.31 33.16
CA ALA A 557 -2.16 21.69 32.33
C ALA A 557 -1.11 20.96 33.18
N GLU A 558 -0.62 21.57 34.26
CA GLU A 558 0.31 20.94 35.21
C GLU A 558 -0.34 19.72 35.89
N ALA A 559 -1.61 19.86 36.33
CA ALA A 559 -2.35 18.77 36.96
C ALA A 559 -2.60 17.59 36.03
N ALA A 560 -2.86 17.83 34.76
CA ALA A 560 -3.06 16.80 33.75
C ALA A 560 -1.83 15.89 33.59
N PHE A 561 -0.63 16.44 33.82
CA PHE A 561 0.64 15.70 33.69
C PHE A 561 1.17 15.14 35.02
N ALA A 562 0.61 15.56 36.17
CA ALA A 562 1.09 15.18 37.50
C ALA A 562 1.08 13.68 37.84
N PRO A 563 0.13 12.85 37.30
CA PRO A 563 0.11 11.42 37.57
C PRO A 563 1.21 10.61 36.87
N ALA A 564 1.88 11.15 35.85
CA ALA A 564 3.10 10.53 35.33
C ALA A 564 4.21 10.77 36.36
N ASP A 565 4.66 9.72 37.01
CA ASP A 565 5.65 9.77 38.10
C ASP A 565 6.79 10.76 37.79
N ARG A 566 6.98 11.74 38.69
CA ARG A 566 7.99 12.81 38.52
C ARG A 566 9.42 12.27 38.47
N SER A 567 9.62 11.00 38.81
CA SER A 567 10.91 10.32 38.87
C SER A 567 11.14 9.37 37.69
N ASP A 568 10.13 9.11 36.80
CA ASP A 568 10.27 8.12 35.73
C ASP A 568 11.19 8.64 34.60
N PRO A 569 12.37 8.02 34.40
CA PRO A 569 13.30 8.40 33.34
C PRO A 569 12.85 8.02 31.94
N GLN A 570 11.70 7.32 31.78
CA GLN A 570 11.28 6.78 30.49
C GLN A 570 10.83 7.86 29.50
N TYR A 571 10.46 9.07 29.96
CA TYR A 571 9.85 10.08 29.07
C TYR A 571 10.46 11.49 29.25
N PRO A 572 11.80 11.64 29.15
CA PRO A 572 12.44 12.95 29.36
C PRO A 572 12.03 13.97 28.27
N THR A 573 11.73 13.54 27.04
CA THR A 573 11.27 14.41 25.96
C THR A 573 9.90 15.01 26.24
N ASP A 574 8.93 14.22 26.72
CA ASP A 574 7.57 14.71 27.00
C ASP A 574 7.59 15.73 28.15
N ARG A 575 8.47 15.54 29.15
CA ARG A 575 8.67 16.51 30.23
C ARG A 575 9.34 17.79 29.74
N ALA A 576 10.35 17.67 28.89
CA ALA A 576 10.98 18.83 28.27
C ALA A 576 9.95 19.67 27.51
N PHE A 577 9.10 19.02 26.72
CA PHE A 577 8.07 19.70 25.95
C PHE A 577 6.98 20.31 26.84
N LEU A 578 6.55 19.61 27.90
CA LEU A 578 5.59 20.17 28.86
C LEU A 578 6.12 21.48 29.48
N TYR A 579 7.33 21.48 30.05
CA TYR A 579 7.92 22.70 30.61
C TYR A 579 8.06 23.80 29.55
N ALA A 580 8.47 23.43 28.33
CA ALA A 580 8.58 24.37 27.22
C ALA A 580 7.25 25.02 26.85
N VAL A 581 6.16 24.21 26.81
CA VAL A 581 4.78 24.67 26.52
C VAL A 581 4.23 25.55 27.65
N LEU A 582 4.56 25.23 28.89
CA LEU A 582 4.23 26.05 30.07
C LEU A 582 5.09 27.33 30.16
N GLY A 583 6.09 27.50 29.32
CA GLY A 583 6.99 28.67 29.32
C GLY A 583 8.14 28.59 30.29
N ASP A 584 8.30 27.50 31.03
CA ASP A 584 9.46 27.25 31.92
C ASP A 584 10.65 26.70 31.14
N ILE A 585 11.28 27.60 30.38
CA ILE A 585 12.39 27.27 29.49
C ILE A 585 13.62 26.69 30.24
N PRO A 586 14.02 27.21 31.45
CA PRO A 586 15.11 26.63 32.22
C PRO A 586 14.90 25.15 32.55
N ASN A 587 13.72 24.78 33.05
CA ASN A 587 13.39 23.39 33.37
C ASN A 587 13.22 22.54 32.10
N ALA A 588 12.69 23.08 31.02
CA ALA A 588 12.63 22.37 29.74
C ALA A 588 14.02 21.90 29.31
N TYR A 589 15.03 22.76 29.32
CA TYR A 589 16.40 22.38 28.95
C TYR A 589 17.09 21.46 29.98
N ARG A 590 16.75 21.53 31.26
CA ARG A 590 17.22 20.52 32.24
C ARG A 590 16.77 19.11 31.90
N TRP A 591 15.57 18.97 31.29
CA TRP A 591 15.07 17.69 30.82
C TRP A 591 15.67 17.31 29.47
N VAL A 592 15.88 18.24 28.54
CA VAL A 592 16.64 18.03 27.31
C VAL A 592 18.00 17.43 27.55
N ASP A 593 18.73 17.94 28.57
CA ASP A 593 20.07 17.45 28.91
C ASP A 593 20.09 15.98 29.41
N ARG A 594 18.93 15.44 29.77
CA ARG A 594 18.75 14.03 30.18
C ARG A 594 18.37 13.12 28.99
N VAL A 595 18.08 13.67 27.82
CA VAL A 595 17.78 12.89 26.62
C VAL A 595 19.10 12.45 25.99
N HIS A 596 19.43 11.18 26.14
CA HIS A 596 20.61 10.61 25.49
C HIS A 596 20.32 10.35 24.00
N ASP A 597 19.22 9.66 23.72
CA ASP A 597 18.76 9.32 22.36
C ASP A 597 17.38 9.94 22.11
N TRP A 598 17.28 10.74 21.05
CA TRP A 598 16.05 11.40 20.69
C TRP A 598 15.17 10.48 19.86
N PRO A 599 14.00 10.09 20.35
CA PRO A 599 13.07 9.30 19.54
C PRO A 599 12.61 10.10 18.33
N LEU A 600 12.60 9.47 17.13
CA LEU A 600 12.17 10.14 15.91
C LEU A 600 10.81 10.87 16.04
N PRO A 601 9.77 10.28 16.69
CA PRO A 601 8.50 10.98 16.89
C PRO A 601 8.60 12.27 17.71
N ALA A 602 9.57 12.36 18.63
CA ALA A 602 9.78 13.58 19.42
C ALA A 602 10.38 14.72 18.59
N LEU A 603 11.14 14.41 17.53
CA LEU A 603 11.71 15.41 16.62
C LEU A 603 10.62 16.18 15.89
N VAL A 604 9.52 15.53 15.50
CA VAL A 604 8.37 16.20 14.88
C VAL A 604 7.83 17.32 15.78
N THR A 605 7.66 17.03 17.08
CA THR A 605 7.21 18.03 18.05
C THR A 605 8.27 19.11 18.25
N LEU A 606 9.54 18.73 18.41
CA LEU A 606 10.66 19.66 18.62
C LEU A 606 10.76 20.72 17.52
N THR A 607 10.66 20.30 16.26
CA THR A 607 10.91 21.16 15.10
C THR A 607 9.68 21.93 14.65
N ASN A 608 8.46 21.40 14.86
CA ASN A 608 7.26 21.97 14.24
C ASN A 608 6.23 22.53 15.23
N GLU A 609 6.19 22.06 16.51
CA GLU A 609 5.13 22.45 17.44
C GLU A 609 5.17 23.95 17.75
N ARG A 610 4.07 24.66 17.45
CA ARG A 610 3.98 26.13 17.59
C ARG A 610 4.12 26.63 19.01
N LEU A 611 3.65 25.85 19.98
CA LEU A 611 3.75 26.19 21.40
C LEU A 611 5.21 26.20 21.88
N LEU A 612 6.14 25.59 21.14
CA LEU A 612 7.57 25.62 21.44
C LEU A 612 8.30 26.85 20.88
N ALA A 613 7.60 27.88 20.39
CA ALA A 613 8.24 29.07 19.81
C ALA A 613 9.24 29.73 20.79
N ARG A 614 8.88 29.90 22.08
CA ARG A 614 9.77 30.46 23.11
C ARG A 614 10.98 29.58 23.40
N PHE A 615 10.80 28.26 23.35
CA PHE A 615 11.87 27.29 23.51
C PHE A 615 12.89 27.39 22.37
N ARG A 616 12.41 27.59 21.13
CA ARG A 616 13.27 27.66 19.92
C ARG A 616 14.10 28.92 19.80
N VAL A 617 13.71 30.04 20.43
CA VAL A 617 14.52 31.28 20.41
C VAL A 617 15.66 31.28 21.42
N ASP A 618 15.73 30.28 22.31
CA ASP A 618 16.83 30.13 23.27
C ASP A 618 18.11 29.65 22.53
N PRO A 619 19.30 30.23 22.80
CA PRO A 619 20.54 29.83 22.12
C PRO A 619 20.95 28.36 22.29
N ARG A 620 20.39 27.67 23.28
CA ARG A 620 20.59 26.23 23.49
C ARG A 620 19.93 25.39 22.39
N TYR A 621 18.90 25.93 21.74
CA TYR A 621 18.19 25.24 20.65
C TYR A 621 19.11 24.97 19.45
N GLU A 622 19.90 25.95 19.02
CA GLU A 622 20.85 25.75 17.93
C GLU A 622 21.89 24.66 18.23
N ARG A 623 22.34 24.61 19.49
CA ARG A 623 23.26 23.54 19.92
C ARG A 623 22.61 22.18 19.88
N LEU A 624 21.33 22.11 20.27
CA LEU A 624 20.53 20.89 20.20
C LEU A 624 20.36 20.44 18.74
N LEU A 625 19.99 21.33 17.82
CA LEU A 625 19.87 21.00 16.40
C LEU A 625 21.18 20.50 15.81
N LYS A 626 22.32 21.14 16.15
CA LYS A 626 23.64 20.64 15.73
C LYS A 626 23.94 19.24 16.23
N LYS A 627 23.62 18.94 17.52
CA LYS A 627 23.77 17.59 18.09
C LYS A 627 22.92 16.56 17.32
N LEU A 628 21.74 16.94 16.85
CA LEU A 628 20.80 16.12 16.08
C LEU A 628 21.09 16.12 14.57
N SER A 629 22.15 16.81 14.13
CA SER A 629 22.48 16.98 12.71
C SER A 629 21.34 17.60 11.87
N ILE A 630 20.44 18.35 12.50
CA ILE A 630 19.37 19.12 11.84
C ILE A 630 19.89 20.52 11.50
N LYS A 631 19.72 20.95 10.25
CA LYS A 631 20.17 22.25 9.75
C LYS A 631 19.09 23.32 9.85
#